data_ddfd8f55e1620e87713d3a490543e1ba
#
_entry.id   ddfd8f55e1620e87713d3a490543e1ba
#
_cell.length_a   1.000
_cell.length_b   1.000
_cell.length_c   1.000
_cell.angle_alpha   90.00
_cell.angle_beta   90.00
_cell.angle_gamma   90.00
#
_symmetry.space_group_name_H-M   'P 1'
#
loop_
_entity.id
_entity.type
_entity.pdbx_description
1 polymer ?
#
loop_
_entity_poly.entity_id
_entity_poly.type
_entity_poly.pdbx_seq_one_letter_code
_entity_poly.pdbx_strand_id
1 'polypeptide(L)'
;MNSRLSTKYFQVSQRVWGTKLLFVNIYMIANRPGAARGWILVDTGLKGSANKIINMAEELFGPGTRPAAIVLTHGHADHAGGLEELLKIWDVPVYAHAMELPYLTGLSSYPPADPSIKDGLMSVLSAFFPLRPFNFGSRIKAIDMEQGIPELPEWKVVHTPGHSPGHISLFLQVNSTLIAGDAFSTTKAESAIYSFGSIRKLTGPPRYLTTDWPAAAESVRKLAGLHPRTVGAGHGPVMRGREFKEDLRELADYFEETAVPATGRYVGHPSTADEMGVKYIPPRVTSGLLKASVGIAAALTAFLIVRGVQK
;
A
#
# COMPACT_ATOMS: atom_id res chain seq x y z
N MET A 1 -13.67 1.95 34.43
CA MET A 1 -13.68 3.21 33.68
C MET A 1 -13.85 2.87 32.20
N ASN A 2 -15.10 2.90 31.69
CA ASN A 2 -15.39 2.67 30.28
C ASN A 2 -15.02 3.93 29.50
N SER A 3 -13.79 4.04 29.03
CA SER A 3 -13.46 5.04 28.02
C SER A 3 -14.19 4.67 26.73
N ARG A 4 -15.21 5.42 26.36
CA ARG A 4 -15.73 5.41 24.99
C ARG A 4 -14.54 5.77 24.11
N LEU A 5 -13.96 4.75 23.44
CA LEU A 5 -12.94 4.99 22.41
C LEU A 5 -13.53 6.01 21.43
N SER A 6 -12.80 7.07 21.17
CA SER A 6 -13.19 8.08 20.20
C SER A 6 -13.62 7.43 18.89
N THR A 7 -14.69 7.93 18.26
CA THR A 7 -15.13 7.42 16.94
C THR A 7 -14.09 7.65 15.83
N LYS A 8 -12.98 8.29 16.16
CA LYS A 8 -11.89 8.64 15.23
C LYS A 8 -10.89 7.50 14.96
N TYR A 9 -10.84 6.46 15.80
CA TYR A 9 -9.95 5.31 15.62
C TYR A 9 -10.63 4.00 16.06
N PHE A 10 -10.08 2.88 15.65
CA PHE A 10 -10.58 1.54 15.91
C PHE A 10 -9.48 0.64 16.48
N GLN A 11 -9.85 -0.36 17.25
CA GLN A 11 -8.93 -1.36 17.76
C GLN A 11 -8.85 -2.56 16.82
N VAL A 12 -7.63 -2.94 16.41
CA VAL A 12 -7.35 -4.13 15.59
C VAL A 12 -7.23 -5.37 16.49
N SER A 13 -6.38 -5.29 17.52
CA SER A 13 -6.20 -6.32 18.53
C SER A 13 -5.68 -5.67 19.80
N GLN A 14 -5.36 -6.46 20.82
CA GLN A 14 -4.73 -5.92 22.02
C GLN A 14 -3.44 -5.18 21.65
N ARG A 15 -3.30 -3.92 22.11
CA ARG A 15 -2.16 -3.02 21.85
C ARG A 15 -1.98 -2.60 20.39
N VAL A 16 -2.97 -2.82 19.53
CA VAL A 16 -2.94 -2.38 18.14
C VAL A 16 -4.20 -1.59 17.81
N TRP A 17 -4.02 -0.35 17.41
CA TRP A 17 -5.09 0.55 16.98
C TRP A 17 -4.83 1.02 15.57
N GLY A 18 -5.89 1.39 14.87
CA GLY A 18 -5.81 1.98 13.53
C GLY A 18 -6.74 3.17 13.41
N THR A 19 -6.47 4.02 12.46
CA THR A 19 -7.40 5.06 12.02
C THR A 19 -7.45 5.12 10.50
N LYS A 20 -8.63 5.43 9.99
CA LYS A 20 -8.83 5.65 8.57
C LYS A 20 -8.62 7.12 8.23
N LEU A 21 -7.68 7.37 7.35
CA LEU A 21 -7.34 8.68 6.81
C LEU A 21 -7.84 8.75 5.37
N LEU A 22 -9.07 9.23 5.18
CA LEU A 22 -9.79 9.27 3.92
C LEU A 22 -10.17 7.85 3.42
N PHE A 23 -9.28 7.13 2.76
CA PHE A 23 -9.48 5.76 2.25
C PHE A 23 -8.35 4.80 2.65
N VAL A 24 -7.27 5.28 3.26
CA VAL A 24 -6.11 4.51 3.71
C VAL A 24 -6.10 4.39 5.24
N ASN A 25 -5.59 3.31 5.75
CA ASN A 25 -5.41 3.07 7.18
C ASN A 25 -3.94 3.24 7.58
N ILE A 26 -3.74 3.77 8.78
CA ILE A 26 -2.46 3.71 9.50
C ILE A 26 -2.66 2.99 10.83
N TYR A 27 -1.57 2.51 11.42
CA TYR A 27 -1.67 1.74 12.65
C TYR A 27 -0.68 2.25 13.70
N MET A 28 -1.09 2.12 14.99
CA MET A 28 -0.25 2.37 16.14
C MET A 28 -0.16 1.09 16.98
N ILE A 29 1.05 0.64 17.25
CA ILE A 29 1.35 -0.58 17.97
C ILE A 29 2.05 -0.19 19.27
N ALA A 30 1.40 -0.43 20.42
CA ALA A 30 2.04 -0.27 21.72
C ALA A 30 2.90 -1.49 22.06
N ASN A 31 4.11 -1.22 22.54
CA ASN A 31 4.97 -2.27 23.10
C ASN A 31 4.44 -2.80 24.41
N ARG A 32 4.97 -3.92 24.91
CA ARG A 32 4.58 -4.46 26.22
C ARG A 32 4.88 -3.48 27.35
N PRO A 33 4.05 -3.45 28.38
CA PRO A 33 4.38 -2.72 29.62
C PRO A 33 5.76 -3.12 30.13
N GLY A 34 6.61 -2.13 30.44
CA GLY A 34 7.99 -2.38 30.89
C GLY A 34 9.03 -2.51 29.77
N ALA A 35 8.63 -2.56 28.49
CA ALA A 35 9.56 -2.38 27.40
C ALA A 35 10.07 -0.93 27.37
N ALA A 36 11.38 -0.75 27.18
CA ALA A 36 12.02 0.57 27.18
C ALA A 36 11.55 1.51 26.05
N ARG A 37 10.66 1.06 25.16
CA ARG A 37 10.27 1.74 23.92
C ARG A 37 8.76 1.71 23.74
N GLY A 38 8.13 2.87 23.83
CA GLY A 38 6.69 3.13 23.95
C GLY A 38 5.78 2.51 22.86
N TRP A 39 5.72 3.09 21.68
CA TRP A 39 4.81 2.66 20.60
C TRP A 39 5.42 2.94 19.21
N ILE A 40 4.92 2.25 18.22
CA ILE A 40 5.37 2.32 16.82
C ILE A 40 4.24 2.85 15.95
N LEU A 41 4.56 3.73 15.01
CA LEU A 41 3.66 4.12 13.93
C LEU A 41 3.93 3.27 12.69
N VAL A 42 2.89 2.69 12.11
CA VAL A 42 2.95 1.97 10.83
C VAL A 42 2.18 2.78 9.78
N ASP A 43 2.89 3.22 8.77
CA ASP A 43 2.47 4.16 7.72
C ASP A 43 2.09 5.55 8.24
N THR A 44 1.98 6.51 7.35
CA THR A 44 1.80 7.92 7.70
C THR A 44 0.63 8.59 6.98
N GLY A 45 -0.09 7.81 6.17
CA GLY A 45 -1.23 8.33 5.42
C GLY A 45 -0.83 9.29 4.31
N LEU A 46 -1.80 10.00 3.80
CA LEU A 46 -1.64 11.06 2.80
C LEU A 46 -0.97 12.30 3.40
N LYS A 47 -0.42 13.16 2.54
CA LYS A 47 -0.01 14.52 2.93
C LYS A 47 -1.16 15.25 3.61
N GLY A 48 -0.87 15.96 4.69
CA GLY A 48 -1.89 16.62 5.56
C GLY A 48 -2.46 15.72 6.65
N SER A 49 -1.98 14.47 6.81
CA SER A 49 -2.47 13.54 7.82
C SER A 49 -1.84 13.75 9.21
N ALA A 50 -0.72 14.44 9.31
CA ALA A 50 0.09 14.52 10.53
C ALA A 50 -0.70 14.93 11.78
N ASN A 51 -1.51 15.97 11.70
CA ASN A 51 -2.29 16.43 12.86
C ASN A 51 -3.27 15.38 13.39
N LYS A 52 -3.92 14.61 12.51
CA LYS A 52 -4.81 13.51 12.92
C LYS A 52 -4.06 12.39 13.60
N ILE A 53 -2.86 12.09 13.10
CA ILE A 53 -1.97 11.05 13.66
C ILE A 53 -1.48 11.47 15.03
N ILE A 54 -1.02 12.72 15.19
CA ILE A 54 -0.56 13.25 16.47
C ILE A 54 -1.70 13.27 17.50
N ASN A 55 -2.88 13.76 17.14
CA ASN A 55 -4.03 13.77 18.03
C ASN A 55 -4.41 12.35 18.49
N MET A 56 -4.42 11.37 17.59
CA MET A 56 -4.66 9.98 17.96
C MET A 56 -3.58 9.43 18.90
N ALA A 57 -2.32 9.76 18.64
CA ALA A 57 -1.21 9.36 19.50
C ALA A 57 -1.35 9.93 20.91
N GLU A 58 -1.68 11.21 21.03
CA GLU A 58 -1.87 11.87 22.32
C GLU A 58 -3.09 11.33 23.08
N GLU A 59 -4.18 11.00 22.38
CA GLU A 59 -5.35 10.34 22.99
C GLU A 59 -5.02 8.94 23.53
N LEU A 60 -4.16 8.16 22.84
CA LEU A 60 -3.82 6.80 23.22
C LEU A 60 -2.67 6.71 24.25
N PHE A 61 -1.67 7.57 24.11
CA PHE A 61 -0.38 7.42 24.82
C PHE A 61 0.00 8.62 25.68
N GLY A 62 -0.82 9.68 25.69
CA GLY A 62 -0.63 10.89 26.49
C GLY A 62 -0.07 12.07 25.71
N PRO A 63 -0.26 13.30 26.25
CA PRO A 63 0.18 14.53 25.59
C PRO A 63 1.67 14.57 25.30
N GLY A 64 2.06 15.10 24.16
CA GLY A 64 3.45 15.24 23.74
C GLY A 64 4.18 13.93 23.44
N THR A 65 3.45 12.81 23.35
CA THR A 65 4.02 11.51 23.03
C THR A 65 4.62 11.48 21.63
N ARG A 66 5.66 10.64 21.46
CA ARG A 66 6.25 10.35 20.14
C ARG A 66 6.46 8.85 19.97
N PRO A 67 6.42 8.32 18.75
CA PRO A 67 6.71 6.91 18.52
C PRO A 67 8.19 6.60 18.79
N ALA A 68 8.51 5.36 19.11
CA ALA A 68 9.90 4.89 19.17
C ALA A 68 10.50 4.75 17.76
N ALA A 69 9.66 4.44 16.77
CA ALA A 69 10.00 4.39 15.36
C ALA A 69 8.76 4.55 14.47
N ILE A 70 8.98 4.88 13.21
CA ILE A 70 7.99 4.81 12.14
C ILE A 70 8.38 3.68 11.21
N VAL A 71 7.44 2.86 10.79
CA VAL A 71 7.63 1.76 9.84
C VAL A 71 6.75 2.03 8.64
N LEU A 72 7.33 2.08 7.44
CA LEU A 72 6.58 2.17 6.20
C LEU A 72 6.40 0.77 5.63
N THR A 73 5.15 0.38 5.34
CA THR A 73 4.87 -0.87 4.62
C THR A 73 5.40 -0.79 3.20
N HIS A 74 5.27 0.37 2.57
CA HIS A 74 5.83 0.72 1.27
C HIS A 74 5.76 2.24 1.05
N GLY A 75 6.27 2.74 -0.07
CA GLY A 75 6.46 4.19 -0.30
C GLY A 75 5.39 4.86 -1.17
N HIS A 76 4.21 4.29 -1.41
CA HIS A 76 3.15 5.01 -2.12
C HIS A 76 2.66 6.23 -1.33
N ALA A 77 2.12 7.21 -2.04
CA ALA A 77 1.82 8.53 -1.48
C ALA A 77 0.74 8.54 -0.39
N ASP A 78 -0.11 7.55 -0.36
CA ASP A 78 -1.14 7.36 0.67
C ASP A 78 -0.61 6.61 1.91
N HIS A 79 0.60 6.05 1.86
CA HIS A 79 1.29 5.43 2.99
C HIS A 79 2.44 6.27 3.54
N ALA A 80 3.21 6.92 2.67
CA ALA A 80 4.38 7.73 3.04
C ALA A 80 4.14 9.25 3.02
N GLY A 81 2.97 9.71 2.55
CA GLY A 81 2.70 11.12 2.25
C GLY A 81 2.75 12.06 3.45
N GLY A 82 2.37 11.59 4.64
CA GLY A 82 2.43 12.38 5.87
C GLY A 82 3.80 12.41 6.56
N LEU A 83 4.76 11.62 6.09
CA LEU A 83 6.04 11.42 6.78
C LEU A 83 6.84 12.71 6.93
N GLU A 84 6.93 13.52 5.88
CA GLU A 84 7.68 14.79 5.93
C GLU A 84 7.18 15.73 7.03
N GLU A 85 5.86 15.79 7.21
CA GLU A 85 5.22 16.62 8.24
C GLU A 85 5.51 16.08 9.65
N LEU A 86 5.45 14.77 9.82
CA LEU A 86 5.74 14.10 11.09
C LEU A 86 7.21 14.24 11.47
N LEU A 87 8.13 14.13 10.52
CA LEU A 87 9.58 14.27 10.77
C LEU A 87 10.01 15.70 11.13
N LYS A 88 9.15 16.71 10.94
CA LYS A 88 9.38 18.07 11.46
C LYS A 88 9.09 18.16 12.97
N ILE A 89 8.31 17.21 13.49
CA ILE A 89 7.84 17.21 14.90
C ILE A 89 8.53 16.08 15.68
N TRP A 90 8.69 14.91 15.07
CA TRP A 90 9.27 13.73 15.70
C TRP A 90 10.62 13.39 15.09
N ASP A 91 11.67 13.50 15.89
CA ASP A 91 13.00 13.00 15.51
C ASP A 91 13.14 11.54 15.96
N VAL A 92 12.74 10.65 15.08
CA VAL A 92 12.67 9.19 15.32
C VAL A 92 13.17 8.41 14.11
N PRO A 93 13.70 7.18 14.29
CA PRO A 93 14.09 6.35 13.17
C PRO A 93 12.87 5.97 12.32
N VAL A 94 13.09 5.92 11.00
CA VAL A 94 12.09 5.45 10.03
C VAL A 94 12.65 4.24 9.31
N TYR A 95 11.86 3.19 9.23
CA TYR A 95 12.25 1.92 8.61
C TYR A 95 11.38 1.61 7.40
N ALA A 96 12.02 1.11 6.34
CA ALA A 96 11.39 0.54 5.17
C ALA A 96 12.23 -0.62 4.63
N HIS A 97 11.67 -1.47 3.80
CA HIS A 97 12.44 -2.51 3.11
C HIS A 97 13.48 -1.88 2.17
N ALA A 98 14.63 -2.52 1.98
CA ALA A 98 15.71 -2.00 1.13
C ALA A 98 15.25 -1.65 -0.28
N MET A 99 14.38 -2.47 -0.87
CA MET A 99 13.78 -2.24 -2.20
C MET A 99 12.80 -1.06 -2.29
N GLU A 100 12.42 -0.44 -1.15
CA GLU A 100 11.60 0.79 -1.12
C GLU A 100 12.47 2.06 -1.08
N LEU A 101 13.75 1.95 -0.66
CA LEU A 101 14.62 3.11 -0.50
C LEU A 101 14.74 3.95 -1.78
N PRO A 102 14.89 3.41 -2.99
CA PRO A 102 14.97 4.22 -4.20
C PRO A 102 13.81 5.20 -4.37
N TYR A 103 12.60 4.78 -4.00
CA TYR A 103 11.37 5.57 -4.11
C TYR A 103 11.20 6.58 -2.97
N LEU A 104 11.85 6.33 -1.85
CA LEU A 104 11.81 7.16 -0.64
C LEU A 104 12.98 8.14 -0.52
N THR A 105 14.05 7.96 -1.32
CA THR A 105 15.26 8.80 -1.30
C THR A 105 15.48 9.60 -2.58
N GLY A 106 14.51 9.61 -3.49
CA GLY A 106 14.57 10.41 -4.72
C GLY A 106 15.29 9.75 -5.89
N LEU A 107 15.74 8.51 -5.73
CA LEU A 107 16.57 7.82 -6.71
C LEU A 107 15.76 7.28 -7.90
N SER A 108 14.55 6.80 -7.66
CA SER A 108 13.66 6.23 -8.66
C SER A 108 12.20 6.55 -8.38
N SER A 109 11.40 6.68 -9.44
CA SER A 109 9.94 6.71 -9.33
C SER A 109 9.37 5.31 -9.40
N TYR A 110 8.21 5.09 -8.77
CA TYR A 110 7.45 3.85 -9.00
C TYR A 110 7.02 3.70 -10.46
N PRO A 111 6.78 2.47 -10.92
CA PRO A 111 6.09 2.26 -12.17
C PRO A 111 4.73 2.99 -12.16
N PRO A 112 4.29 3.57 -13.27
CA PRO A 112 3.02 4.29 -13.29
C PRO A 112 1.84 3.37 -13.04
N ALA A 113 0.82 3.89 -12.35
CA ALA A 113 -0.45 3.20 -12.20
C ALA A 113 -1.05 2.78 -13.57
N ASP A 114 -1.88 1.77 -13.56
CA ASP A 114 -2.56 1.27 -14.77
C ASP A 114 -4.06 1.59 -14.79
N PRO A 115 -4.48 2.74 -15.33
CA PRO A 115 -5.89 3.09 -15.46
C PRO A 115 -6.64 2.23 -16.48
N SER A 116 -5.93 1.41 -17.30
CA SER A 116 -6.54 0.59 -18.35
C SER A 116 -7.33 -0.61 -17.79
N ILE A 117 -7.13 -0.94 -16.53
CA ILE A 117 -7.86 -2.01 -15.82
C ILE A 117 -9.38 -1.74 -15.78
N LYS A 118 -9.80 -0.46 -15.74
CA LYS A 118 -11.22 -0.02 -15.79
C LYS A 118 -12.14 -0.66 -14.74
N ASP A 119 -11.59 -1.06 -13.61
CA ASP A 119 -12.34 -1.69 -12.51
C ASP A 119 -12.71 -0.67 -11.42
N GLY A 120 -13.52 0.33 -11.80
CA GLY A 120 -14.01 1.35 -10.88
C GLY A 120 -13.34 2.72 -11.00
N LEU A 121 -13.90 3.70 -10.28
CA LEU A 121 -13.50 5.11 -10.38
C LEU A 121 -12.06 5.35 -9.96
N MET A 122 -11.57 4.65 -8.92
CA MET A 122 -10.19 4.82 -8.44
C MET A 122 -9.16 4.38 -9.48
N SER A 123 -9.45 3.33 -10.27
CA SER A 123 -8.59 2.94 -11.39
C SER A 123 -8.48 4.05 -12.44
N VAL A 124 -9.57 4.73 -12.76
CA VAL A 124 -9.56 5.86 -13.72
C VAL A 124 -8.77 7.03 -13.16
N LEU A 125 -9.01 7.38 -11.89
CA LEU A 125 -8.32 8.47 -11.21
C LEU A 125 -6.82 8.21 -11.02
N SER A 126 -6.40 6.95 -11.04
CA SER A 126 -5.00 6.58 -10.87
C SER A 126 -4.06 7.16 -11.94
N ALA A 127 -4.61 7.55 -13.12
CA ALA A 127 -3.86 8.29 -14.14
C ALA A 127 -3.27 9.63 -13.64
N PHE A 128 -3.84 10.19 -12.58
CA PHE A 128 -3.42 11.47 -11.98
C PHE A 128 -2.61 11.29 -10.69
N PHE A 129 -2.31 10.07 -10.29
CA PHE A 129 -1.52 9.83 -9.08
C PHE A 129 -0.10 10.32 -9.24
N PRO A 130 0.49 10.91 -8.19
CA PRO A 130 1.83 11.46 -8.27
C PRO A 130 2.86 10.36 -8.52
N LEU A 131 3.71 10.57 -9.53
CA LEU A 131 4.81 9.65 -9.88
C LEU A 131 6.16 10.10 -9.31
N ARG A 132 6.24 11.30 -8.74
CA ARG A 132 7.50 11.80 -8.20
C ARG A 132 7.89 11.01 -6.95
N PRO A 133 9.14 10.56 -6.85
CA PRO A 133 9.62 9.89 -5.65
C PRO A 133 9.66 10.87 -4.47
N PHE A 134 9.58 10.35 -3.28
CA PHE A 134 9.93 11.11 -2.08
C PHE A 134 11.45 11.26 -2.00
N ASN A 135 11.90 12.25 -1.25
CA ASN A 135 13.32 12.42 -0.94
C ASN A 135 13.51 12.71 0.56
N PHE A 136 13.47 11.65 1.34
CA PHE A 136 13.71 11.72 2.78
C PHE A 136 15.21 11.56 3.12
N GLY A 137 16.06 11.34 2.13
CA GLY A 137 17.52 11.20 2.30
C GLY A 137 17.88 10.07 3.26
N SER A 138 18.86 10.31 4.12
CA SER A 138 19.38 9.35 5.10
C SER A 138 18.44 9.10 6.30
N ARG A 139 17.28 9.72 6.36
CA ARG A 139 16.30 9.51 7.44
C ARG A 139 15.61 8.15 7.37
N ILE A 140 15.60 7.51 6.19
CA ILE A 140 15.04 6.17 6.01
C ILE A 140 16.16 5.14 6.17
N LYS A 141 15.93 4.15 7.02
CA LYS A 141 16.82 3.02 7.25
C LYS A 141 16.24 1.76 6.62
N ALA A 142 17.11 0.98 5.97
CA ALA A 142 16.72 -0.35 5.54
C ALA A 142 16.42 -1.25 6.74
N ILE A 143 15.33 -2.00 6.67
CA ILE A 143 15.05 -3.05 7.64
C ILE A 143 16.04 -4.20 7.41
N ASP A 144 16.68 -4.65 8.47
CA ASP A 144 17.38 -5.94 8.47
C ASP A 144 16.32 -7.06 8.52
N MET A 145 16.17 -7.78 7.43
CA MET A 145 15.11 -8.79 7.31
C MET A 145 15.34 -10.04 8.18
N GLU A 146 16.56 -10.24 8.69
CA GLU A 146 16.88 -11.34 9.62
C GLU A 146 16.63 -10.94 11.07
N GLN A 147 17.05 -9.72 11.44
CA GLN A 147 16.94 -9.21 12.81
C GLN A 147 15.59 -8.50 13.07
N GLY A 148 14.90 -8.06 12.03
CA GLY A 148 13.66 -7.30 12.12
C GLY A 148 13.87 -5.83 12.52
N ILE A 149 12.89 -5.25 13.19
CA ILE A 149 12.88 -3.86 13.63
C ILE A 149 13.22 -3.83 15.11
N PRO A 150 14.34 -3.20 15.53
CA PRO A 150 14.79 -3.21 16.94
C PRO A 150 13.76 -2.67 17.93
N GLU A 151 12.93 -1.73 17.51
CA GLU A 151 11.88 -1.13 18.32
C GLU A 151 10.59 -1.99 18.34
N LEU A 152 10.52 -3.05 17.51
CA LEU A 152 9.33 -3.90 17.35
C LEU A 152 9.67 -5.40 17.37
N PRO A 153 10.40 -5.91 18.37
CA PRO A 153 10.99 -7.26 18.37
C PRO A 153 9.99 -8.41 18.40
N GLU A 154 8.74 -8.14 18.81
CA GLU A 154 7.68 -9.15 18.88
C GLU A 154 7.01 -9.44 17.54
N TRP A 155 7.23 -8.57 16.55
CA TRP A 155 6.59 -8.63 15.25
C TRP A 155 7.56 -9.15 14.20
N LYS A 156 7.12 -10.17 13.50
CA LYS A 156 7.84 -10.66 12.32
C LYS A 156 7.58 -9.71 11.15
N VAL A 157 8.63 -9.20 10.55
CA VAL A 157 8.57 -8.51 9.26
C VAL A 157 8.51 -9.57 8.17
N VAL A 158 7.53 -9.46 7.28
CA VAL A 158 7.32 -10.39 6.17
C VAL A 158 7.43 -9.62 4.87
N HIS A 159 8.43 -9.91 4.05
CA HIS A 159 8.52 -9.36 2.70
C HIS A 159 7.40 -9.94 1.83
N THR A 160 6.55 -9.05 1.32
CA THR A 160 5.35 -9.35 0.55
C THR A 160 5.30 -8.52 -0.74
N PRO A 161 6.26 -8.73 -1.66
CA PRO A 161 6.33 -7.98 -2.91
C PRO A 161 5.16 -8.25 -3.82
N GLY A 162 4.99 -7.40 -4.85
CA GLY A 162 3.98 -7.53 -5.89
C GLY A 162 3.21 -6.23 -6.10
N HIS A 163 2.61 -5.67 -5.05
CA HIS A 163 2.04 -4.33 -5.07
C HIS A 163 3.15 -3.28 -5.27
N SER A 164 4.21 -3.37 -4.48
CA SER A 164 5.49 -2.71 -4.71
C SER A 164 6.65 -3.69 -4.50
N PRO A 165 7.88 -3.38 -4.99
CA PRO A 165 9.00 -4.32 -4.89
C PRO A 165 9.45 -4.63 -3.47
N GLY A 166 9.40 -3.66 -2.58
CA GLY A 166 9.82 -3.79 -1.18
C GLY A 166 8.66 -3.79 -0.19
N HIS A 167 7.44 -4.03 -0.64
CA HIS A 167 6.28 -4.08 0.25
C HIS A 167 6.48 -5.09 1.38
N ILE A 168 6.12 -4.71 2.62
CA ILE A 168 6.17 -5.57 3.79
C ILE A 168 4.83 -5.64 4.50
N SER A 169 4.62 -6.76 5.17
CA SER A 169 3.56 -6.96 6.16
C SER A 169 4.17 -7.23 7.53
N LEU A 170 3.45 -6.96 8.60
CA LEU A 170 3.88 -7.21 9.98
C LEU A 170 2.97 -8.26 10.63
N PHE A 171 3.55 -9.29 11.22
CA PHE A 171 2.81 -10.38 11.85
C PHE A 171 3.20 -10.58 13.31
N LEU A 172 2.21 -10.50 14.20
CA LEU A 172 2.35 -10.81 15.63
C LEU A 172 1.83 -12.22 15.91
N GLN A 173 2.74 -13.16 16.15
CA GLN A 173 2.40 -14.57 16.28
C GLN A 173 1.56 -14.87 17.53
N VAL A 174 1.84 -14.24 18.67
CA VAL A 174 1.21 -14.57 19.97
C VAL A 174 -0.31 -14.48 19.95
N ASN A 175 -0.89 -13.59 19.14
CA ASN A 175 -2.34 -13.45 18.98
C ASN A 175 -2.80 -13.55 17.53
N SER A 176 -1.90 -13.93 16.62
CA SER A 176 -2.14 -14.08 15.18
C SER A 176 -2.73 -12.82 14.52
N THR A 177 -2.16 -11.64 14.87
CA THR A 177 -2.53 -10.36 14.29
C THR A 177 -1.62 -10.03 13.11
N LEU A 178 -2.22 -9.68 11.98
CA LEU A 178 -1.54 -9.27 10.76
C LEU A 178 -1.83 -7.79 10.46
N ILE A 179 -0.80 -7.00 10.19
CA ILE A 179 -0.90 -5.74 9.46
C ILE A 179 -0.41 -6.02 8.05
N ALA A 180 -1.35 -6.11 7.13
CA ALA A 180 -1.08 -6.61 5.79
C ALA A 180 -0.48 -5.56 4.84
N GLY A 181 -0.58 -4.25 5.18
CA GLY A 181 -0.35 -3.20 4.18
C GLY A 181 -1.27 -3.42 2.98
N ASP A 182 -0.72 -3.30 1.80
CA ASP A 182 -1.40 -3.47 0.53
C ASP A 182 -1.08 -4.81 -0.17
N ALA A 183 -0.61 -5.82 0.57
CA ALA A 183 -0.50 -7.17 0.04
C ALA A 183 -1.86 -7.73 -0.41
N PHE A 184 -2.93 -7.28 0.25
CA PHE A 184 -4.34 -7.46 -0.10
C PHE A 184 -5.18 -6.41 0.61
N SER A 185 -6.40 -6.17 0.14
CA SER A 185 -7.33 -5.19 0.72
C SER A 185 -8.53 -5.89 1.36
N THR A 186 -9.07 -5.29 2.44
CA THR A 186 -10.31 -5.74 3.08
C THR A 186 -11.54 -4.95 2.59
N THR A 187 -11.39 -4.29 1.44
CA THR A 187 -12.43 -3.58 0.69
C THR A 187 -12.13 -3.69 -0.80
N LYS A 188 -13.06 -3.34 -1.69
CA LYS A 188 -12.76 -3.20 -3.11
C LYS A 188 -12.11 -1.83 -3.37
N ALA A 189 -10.78 -1.78 -3.37
CA ALA A 189 -9.99 -0.54 -3.45
C ALA A 189 -10.24 0.26 -4.74
N GLU A 190 -10.63 -0.38 -5.84
CA GLU A 190 -10.98 0.23 -7.12
C GLU A 190 -12.29 1.03 -7.06
N SER A 191 -13.19 0.68 -6.16
CA SER A 191 -14.51 1.29 -6.01
C SER A 191 -14.50 2.39 -4.96
N ALA A 192 -14.81 3.62 -5.37
CA ALA A 192 -14.94 4.75 -4.44
C ALA A 192 -16.01 4.48 -3.36
N ILE A 193 -17.15 3.85 -3.73
CA ILE A 193 -18.23 3.52 -2.78
C ILE A 193 -17.71 2.58 -1.69
N TYR A 194 -16.98 1.53 -2.05
CA TYR A 194 -16.40 0.58 -1.09
C TYR A 194 -15.32 1.24 -0.24
N SER A 195 -14.38 1.96 -0.87
CA SER A 195 -13.24 2.58 -0.19
C SER A 195 -13.68 3.67 0.79
N PHE A 196 -14.55 4.58 0.39
CA PHE A 196 -15.03 5.64 1.29
C PHE A 196 -16.09 5.12 2.28
N GLY A 197 -16.96 4.20 1.87
CA GLY A 197 -18.01 3.61 2.71
C GLY A 197 -17.52 2.57 3.71
N SER A 198 -16.25 2.17 3.68
CA SER A 198 -15.70 1.09 4.53
C SER A 198 -16.48 -0.23 4.41
N ILE A 199 -16.90 -0.56 3.20
CA ILE A 199 -17.65 -1.80 2.93
C ILE A 199 -16.65 -2.95 2.90
N ARG A 200 -16.91 -3.98 3.73
CA ARG A 200 -16.06 -5.16 3.85
C ARG A 200 -16.13 -6.04 2.61
N LYS A 201 -14.98 -6.35 2.04
CA LYS A 201 -14.79 -7.36 1.00
C LYS A 201 -13.31 -7.68 0.91
N LEU A 202 -12.91 -8.93 1.13
CA LEU A 202 -11.52 -9.33 0.89
C LEU A 202 -11.27 -9.37 -0.62
N THR A 203 -10.21 -8.71 -1.06
CA THR A 203 -9.78 -8.65 -2.46
C THR A 203 -8.25 -8.72 -2.52
N GLY A 204 -7.67 -8.98 -3.69
CA GLY A 204 -6.23 -8.82 -3.90
C GLY A 204 -5.74 -7.41 -3.60
N PRO A 205 -4.46 -7.13 -3.87
CA PRO A 205 -3.89 -5.79 -3.74
C PRO A 205 -4.61 -4.80 -4.67
N PRO A 206 -4.51 -3.46 -4.42
CA PRO A 206 -5.08 -2.44 -5.31
C PRO A 206 -4.60 -2.64 -6.76
N ARG A 207 -5.52 -3.03 -7.65
CA ARG A 207 -5.20 -3.52 -9.00
C ARG A 207 -4.45 -2.51 -9.85
N TYR A 208 -4.83 -1.24 -9.76
CA TYR A 208 -4.27 -0.16 -10.57
C TYR A 208 -2.84 0.24 -10.18
N LEU A 209 -2.32 -0.19 -9.03
CA LEU A 209 -0.96 0.05 -8.55
C LEU A 209 -0.12 -1.23 -8.45
N THR A 210 -0.71 -2.41 -8.62
CA THR A 210 0.02 -3.68 -8.54
C THR A 210 0.80 -3.93 -9.82
N THR A 211 2.11 -4.09 -9.69
CA THR A 211 3.04 -4.12 -10.81
C THR A 211 3.69 -5.49 -11.06
N ASP A 212 3.51 -6.44 -10.12
CA ASP A 212 3.99 -7.83 -10.22
C ASP A 212 2.96 -8.79 -9.64
N TRP A 213 2.12 -9.35 -10.48
CA TRP A 213 1.03 -10.25 -10.09
C TRP A 213 1.51 -11.61 -9.58
N PRO A 214 2.52 -12.27 -10.20
CA PRO A 214 3.12 -13.48 -9.65
C PRO A 214 3.65 -13.30 -8.23
N ALA A 215 4.43 -12.23 -7.97
CA ALA A 215 4.94 -11.93 -6.64
C ALA A 215 3.81 -11.60 -5.65
N ALA A 216 2.75 -10.92 -6.07
CA ALA A 216 1.59 -10.66 -5.24
C ALA A 216 0.86 -11.95 -4.83
N ALA A 217 0.69 -12.91 -5.75
CA ALA A 217 0.10 -14.21 -5.47
C ALA A 217 0.91 -14.99 -4.41
N GLU A 218 2.22 -15.08 -4.59
CA GLU A 218 3.15 -15.67 -3.63
C GLU A 218 3.06 -15.01 -2.25
N SER A 219 2.97 -13.68 -2.23
CA SER A 219 2.85 -12.89 -1.00
C SER A 219 1.56 -13.21 -0.25
N VAL A 220 0.43 -13.28 -0.95
CA VAL A 220 -0.86 -13.65 -0.34
C VAL A 220 -0.84 -15.08 0.18
N ARG A 221 -0.30 -16.05 -0.58
CA ARG A 221 -0.13 -17.44 -0.12
C ARG A 221 0.75 -17.53 1.12
N LYS A 222 1.87 -16.79 1.15
CA LYS A 222 2.74 -16.68 2.33
C LYS A 222 1.99 -16.16 3.55
N LEU A 223 1.20 -15.10 3.40
CA LEU A 223 0.41 -14.53 4.48
C LEU A 223 -0.71 -15.46 4.96
N ALA A 224 -1.41 -16.15 4.05
CA ALA A 224 -2.41 -17.16 4.38
C ALA A 224 -1.79 -18.31 5.20
N GLY A 225 -0.58 -18.75 4.84
CA GLY A 225 0.20 -19.76 5.57
C GLY A 225 0.59 -19.37 7.00
N LEU A 226 0.55 -18.10 7.37
CA LEU A 226 0.73 -17.65 8.77
C LEU A 226 -0.52 -17.84 9.62
N HIS A 227 -1.64 -18.20 9.03
CA HIS A 227 -2.94 -18.42 9.69
C HIS A 227 -3.39 -17.25 10.57
N PRO A 228 -3.41 -16.00 10.08
CA PRO A 228 -3.82 -14.85 10.87
C PRO A 228 -5.28 -14.97 11.32
N ARG A 229 -5.57 -14.52 12.56
CA ARG A 229 -6.93 -14.48 13.11
C ARG A 229 -7.58 -13.11 12.97
N THR A 230 -6.74 -12.07 12.87
CA THR A 230 -7.18 -10.68 12.74
C THR A 230 -6.26 -9.98 11.76
N VAL A 231 -6.83 -9.16 10.90
CA VAL A 231 -6.06 -8.34 9.96
C VAL A 231 -6.51 -6.89 9.96
N GLY A 232 -5.52 -6.00 9.90
CA GLY A 232 -5.64 -4.64 9.43
C GLY A 232 -4.90 -4.52 8.10
N ALA A 233 -5.57 -4.09 7.04
CA ALA A 233 -4.99 -3.84 5.73
C ALA A 233 -4.82 -2.33 5.48
N GLY A 234 -4.02 -1.95 4.50
CA GLY A 234 -3.89 -0.54 4.09
C GLY A 234 -5.24 0.06 3.68
N HIS A 235 -6.10 -0.75 3.08
CA HIS A 235 -7.43 -0.32 2.68
C HIS A 235 -8.52 -1.24 3.21
N GLY A 236 -9.57 -0.63 3.79
CA GLY A 236 -10.78 -1.31 4.24
C GLY A 236 -10.85 -1.54 5.77
N PRO A 237 -11.96 -2.09 6.25
CA PRO A 237 -12.19 -2.33 7.67
C PRO A 237 -11.39 -3.55 8.18
N VAL A 238 -11.17 -3.61 9.49
CA VAL A 238 -10.58 -4.78 10.15
C VAL A 238 -11.43 -6.02 9.90
N MET A 239 -10.79 -7.13 9.53
CA MET A 239 -11.44 -8.44 9.42
C MET A 239 -10.89 -9.41 10.47
N ARG A 240 -11.74 -10.33 10.94
CA ARG A 240 -11.38 -11.27 12.02
C ARG A 240 -12.27 -12.52 12.00
N GLY A 241 -11.77 -13.54 12.70
CA GLY A 241 -12.52 -14.74 12.95
C GLY A 241 -12.46 -15.76 11.82
N ARG A 242 -13.46 -16.65 11.81
CA ARG A 242 -13.50 -17.80 10.89
C ARG A 242 -13.69 -17.36 9.43
N GLU A 243 -14.67 -16.48 9.21
CA GLU A 243 -14.97 -15.92 7.89
C GLU A 243 -13.73 -15.34 7.21
N PHE A 244 -12.98 -14.48 7.92
CA PHE A 244 -11.74 -13.91 7.39
C PHE A 244 -10.72 -14.99 6.99
N LYS A 245 -10.59 -16.05 7.78
CA LYS A 245 -9.62 -17.14 7.48
C LYS A 245 -10.04 -17.91 6.24
N GLU A 246 -11.32 -18.14 6.07
CA GLU A 246 -11.89 -18.83 4.90
C GLU A 246 -11.70 -17.97 3.66
N ASP A 247 -12.05 -16.67 3.73
CA ASP A 247 -11.87 -15.70 2.65
C ASP A 247 -10.40 -15.58 2.23
N LEU A 248 -9.47 -15.50 3.21
CA LEU A 248 -8.04 -15.36 2.90
C LEU A 248 -7.47 -16.64 2.26
N ARG A 249 -7.94 -17.80 2.68
CA ARG A 249 -7.56 -19.06 2.04
C ARG A 249 -8.10 -19.14 0.63
N GLU A 250 -9.37 -18.80 0.41
CA GLU A 250 -9.98 -18.75 -0.91
C GLU A 250 -9.23 -17.77 -1.83
N LEU A 251 -8.90 -16.57 -1.35
CA LEU A 251 -8.09 -15.61 -2.10
C LEU A 251 -6.71 -16.17 -2.45
N ALA A 252 -6.05 -16.90 -1.55
CA ALA A 252 -4.74 -17.51 -1.80
C ALA A 252 -4.80 -18.68 -2.79
N ASP A 253 -5.85 -19.52 -2.69
CA ASP A 253 -6.04 -20.70 -3.54
C ASP A 253 -6.45 -20.33 -4.97
N TYR A 254 -7.23 -19.25 -5.14
CA TYR A 254 -7.78 -18.78 -6.42
C TYR A 254 -7.35 -17.36 -6.77
N PHE A 255 -6.11 -16.99 -6.45
CA PHE A 255 -5.62 -15.61 -6.60
C PHE A 255 -5.63 -15.14 -8.05
N GLU A 256 -5.19 -15.99 -8.96
CA GLU A 256 -5.09 -15.67 -10.39
C GLU A 256 -6.46 -15.37 -11.00
N GLU A 257 -7.49 -16.09 -10.57
CA GLU A 257 -8.87 -15.96 -11.08
C GLU A 257 -9.61 -14.79 -10.43
N THR A 258 -9.32 -14.52 -9.15
CA THR A 258 -10.13 -13.57 -8.36
C THR A 258 -9.49 -12.19 -8.23
N ALA A 259 -8.16 -12.12 -8.13
CA ALA A 259 -7.41 -10.89 -7.88
C ALA A 259 -6.84 -10.29 -9.16
N VAL A 260 -6.25 -11.10 -10.05
CA VAL A 260 -5.61 -10.61 -11.27
C VAL A 260 -6.64 -10.08 -12.24
N PRO A 261 -6.48 -8.85 -12.77
CA PRO A 261 -7.42 -8.34 -13.77
C PRO A 261 -7.29 -9.10 -15.10
N ALA A 262 -8.39 -9.22 -15.84
CA ALA A 262 -8.38 -9.91 -17.14
C ALA A 262 -7.44 -9.26 -18.17
N THR A 263 -7.22 -7.95 -18.07
CA THR A 263 -6.31 -7.18 -18.93
C THR A 263 -5.65 -6.08 -18.12
N GLY A 264 -4.43 -5.71 -18.49
CA GLY A 264 -3.71 -4.63 -17.84
C GLY A 264 -2.24 -4.60 -18.29
N ARG A 265 -1.59 -3.48 -18.03
CA ARG A 265 -0.20 -3.26 -18.41
C ARG A 265 0.75 -4.29 -17.81
N TYR A 266 0.49 -4.67 -16.55
CA TYR A 266 1.34 -5.55 -15.76
C TYR A 266 0.85 -7.00 -15.73
N VAL A 267 -0.27 -7.30 -16.40
CA VAL A 267 -0.79 -8.67 -16.49
C VAL A 267 0.06 -9.47 -17.48
N GLY A 268 0.66 -10.55 -17.00
CA GLY A 268 1.58 -11.39 -17.79
C GLY A 268 2.96 -10.77 -18.07
N HIS A 269 3.14 -9.49 -17.75
CA HIS A 269 4.39 -8.75 -17.98
C HIS A 269 4.71 -7.87 -16.76
N PRO A 270 5.26 -8.41 -15.67
CA PRO A 270 5.57 -7.63 -14.48
C PRO A 270 6.63 -6.56 -14.76
N SER A 271 6.61 -5.48 -13.98
CA SER A 271 7.75 -4.58 -13.90
C SER A 271 8.87 -5.23 -13.11
N THR A 272 10.12 -4.87 -13.39
CA THR A 272 11.26 -5.33 -12.60
C THR A 272 11.97 -4.16 -11.93
N ALA A 273 12.50 -4.40 -10.75
CA ALA A 273 13.25 -3.42 -9.96
C ALA A 273 14.39 -4.11 -9.21
N ASP A 274 15.39 -3.33 -8.82
CA ASP A 274 16.47 -3.72 -7.90
C ASP A 274 16.69 -2.64 -6.83
N GLU A 275 17.79 -2.72 -6.12
CA GLU A 275 18.17 -1.76 -5.07
C GLU A 275 18.42 -0.32 -5.60
N MET A 276 18.52 -0.13 -6.92
CA MET A 276 18.63 1.17 -7.58
C MET A 276 17.29 1.69 -8.10
N GLY A 277 16.22 0.91 -7.97
CA GLY A 277 14.86 1.23 -8.42
C GLY A 277 14.43 0.47 -9.65
N VAL A 278 13.53 1.08 -10.43
CA VAL A 278 12.90 0.44 -11.59
C VAL A 278 13.88 0.17 -12.71
N LYS A 279 13.92 -1.07 -13.22
CA LYS A 279 14.73 -1.53 -14.35
C LYS A 279 13.92 -1.67 -15.63
N TYR A 280 12.70 -2.17 -15.52
CA TYR A 280 11.84 -2.40 -16.66
C TYR A 280 10.39 -2.08 -16.33
N ILE A 281 9.75 -1.39 -17.26
CA ILE A 281 8.31 -1.11 -17.22
C ILE A 281 7.73 -1.61 -18.55
N PRO A 282 6.76 -2.55 -18.54
CA PRO A 282 6.14 -3.02 -19.78
C PRO A 282 5.44 -1.87 -20.52
N PRO A 283 5.32 -1.92 -21.87
CA PRO A 283 4.63 -0.90 -22.64
C PRO A 283 3.15 -0.80 -22.25
N ARG A 284 2.54 0.36 -22.46
CA ARG A 284 1.09 0.53 -22.26
C ARG A 284 0.31 -0.40 -23.17
N VAL A 285 -0.71 -1.05 -22.63
CA VAL A 285 -1.70 -1.77 -23.46
C VAL A 285 -2.53 -0.74 -24.21
N THR A 286 -2.22 -0.53 -25.47
CA THR A 286 -3.06 0.30 -26.37
C THR A 286 -4.19 -0.55 -26.90
N SER A 287 -5.44 -0.18 -26.59
CA SER A 287 -6.61 -0.83 -27.20
C SER A 287 -6.50 -0.74 -28.74
N GLY A 288 -6.83 -1.82 -29.46
CA GLY A 288 -6.80 -1.84 -30.93
C GLY A 288 -7.62 -0.72 -31.57
N LEU A 289 -8.65 -0.22 -30.89
CA LEU A 289 -9.43 0.96 -31.27
C LEU A 289 -8.60 2.25 -31.30
N LEU A 290 -7.64 2.43 -30.39
CA LEU A 290 -6.77 3.61 -30.39
C LEU A 290 -5.74 3.55 -31.53
N LYS A 291 -5.24 2.34 -31.86
CA LYS A 291 -4.36 2.14 -33.02
C LYS A 291 -5.11 2.40 -34.34
N ALA A 292 -6.37 1.98 -34.43
CA ALA A 292 -7.22 2.24 -35.60
C ALA A 292 -7.54 3.73 -35.75
N SER A 293 -7.87 4.44 -34.66
CA SER A 293 -8.18 5.89 -34.70
C SER A 293 -6.96 6.75 -35.03
N VAL A 294 -5.77 6.41 -34.54
CA VAL A 294 -4.50 7.09 -34.93
C VAL A 294 -4.15 6.80 -36.38
N GLY A 295 -4.36 5.56 -36.86
CA GLY A 295 -4.15 5.19 -38.26
C GLY A 295 -5.10 5.93 -39.20
N ILE A 296 -6.38 6.07 -38.85
CA ILE A 296 -7.37 6.80 -39.64
C ILE A 296 -7.07 8.31 -39.63
N ALA A 297 -6.68 8.90 -38.50
CA ALA A 297 -6.30 10.30 -38.41
C ALA A 297 -5.04 10.61 -39.28
N ALA A 298 -4.03 9.74 -39.23
CA ALA A 298 -2.83 9.87 -40.07
C ALA A 298 -3.14 9.73 -41.54
N ALA A 299 -4.01 8.78 -41.93
CA ALA A 299 -4.44 8.59 -43.30
C ALA A 299 -5.26 9.79 -43.82
N LEU A 300 -6.16 10.35 -42.99
CA LEU A 300 -6.92 11.57 -43.34
C LEU A 300 -6.00 12.78 -43.48
N THR A 301 -5.02 12.95 -42.63
CA THR A 301 -4.05 14.04 -42.71
C THR A 301 -3.18 13.92 -43.96
N ALA A 302 -2.68 12.73 -44.29
CA ALA A 302 -1.94 12.46 -45.51
C ALA A 302 -2.79 12.73 -46.77
N PHE A 303 -4.06 12.30 -46.77
CA PHE A 303 -4.99 12.54 -47.89
C PHE A 303 -5.28 14.04 -48.10
N LEU A 304 -5.43 14.81 -47.00
CA LEU A 304 -5.64 16.27 -47.11
C LEU A 304 -4.39 17.00 -47.59
N ILE A 305 -3.18 16.58 -47.21
CA ILE A 305 -1.91 17.15 -47.70
C ILE A 305 -1.76 16.89 -49.18
N VAL A 306 -2.02 15.66 -49.66
CA VAL A 306 -1.92 15.32 -51.10
C VAL A 306 -2.92 16.13 -51.93
N ARG A 307 -4.15 16.37 -51.45
CA ARG A 307 -5.14 17.23 -52.12
C ARG A 307 -4.78 18.72 -52.08
N GLY A 308 -4.07 19.19 -51.07
CA GLY A 308 -3.62 20.59 -50.97
C GLY A 308 -2.47 20.94 -51.87
N VAL A 309 -1.70 19.96 -52.35
CA VAL A 309 -0.57 20.14 -53.29
C VAL A 309 -1.00 20.08 -54.76
N GLN A 310 -2.23 19.65 -55.04
CA GLN A 310 -2.77 19.56 -56.41
C GLN A 310 -3.69 20.76 -56.80
N LYS A 311 -3.72 21.80 -55.99
CA LYS A 311 -4.29 23.11 -56.34
C LYS A 311 -3.20 24.17 -56.31
#